data_42c2225121e7e827a0ebc92f0a74a32e
#
_entry.id   42c2225121e7e827a0ebc92f0a74a32e
#
_cell.length_a   1.000
_cell.length_b   1.000
_cell.length_c   1.000
_cell.angle_alpha   90.00
_cell.angle_beta   90.00
_cell.angle_gamma   90.00
#
_symmetry.space_group_name_H-M   'P 1'
#
loop_
_entity.id
_entity.type
_entity.pdbx_description
1 polymer ?
#
loop_
_entity_poly.entity_id
_entity_poly.type
_entity_poly.pdbx_seq_one_letter_code
_entity_poly.pdbx_strand_id
1 'polypeptide(L)'
;MDTYDPTLSARFAALLAKREAELRAILRATGDAAEHASDVGKGEVVDFKDMAIEETQAVVEQAKAGQAAEELEQMLAARRRLQDGTYGECLDCGEQIDLRRLTALPATPYCTACQAIHEHERPLLARRSTQHSVKGHHP
;
A
#
# COMPACT_ATOMS: atom_id res chain seq x y z
N MET A 1 24.82 -7.31 7.00
CA MET A 1 25.02 -5.92 6.64
C MET A 1 23.94 -5.06 7.24
N ASP A 2 24.37 -3.95 7.76
CA ASP A 2 23.50 -3.11 8.56
C ASP A 2 22.76 -2.09 7.69
N THR A 3 21.47 -1.99 7.87
CA THR A 3 20.67 -0.99 7.15
C THR A 3 20.96 0.42 7.64
N TYR A 4 21.74 0.56 8.71
CA TYR A 4 22.12 1.87 9.20
C TYR A 4 23.34 2.43 8.49
N ASP A 5 23.97 1.65 7.63
CA ASP A 5 25.05 2.16 6.80
C ASP A 5 24.55 3.39 6.05
N PRO A 6 25.25 4.53 6.08
CA PRO A 6 24.76 5.74 5.44
C PRO A 6 24.50 5.57 3.94
N THR A 7 25.33 4.78 3.27
CA THR A 7 25.14 4.53 1.84
C THR A 7 23.85 3.78 1.59
N LEU A 8 23.59 2.75 2.38
CA LEU A 8 22.35 1.98 2.25
C LEU A 8 21.14 2.82 2.63
N SER A 9 21.25 3.61 3.68
CA SER A 9 20.16 4.47 4.10
C SER A 9 19.78 5.45 2.99
N ALA A 10 20.78 6.04 2.34
CA ALA A 10 20.54 6.97 1.25
C ALA A 10 19.86 6.27 0.08
N ARG A 11 20.31 5.05 -0.19
CA ARG A 11 19.72 4.26 -1.28
C ARG A 11 18.25 3.95 -1.02
N PHE A 12 17.94 3.51 0.20
CA PHE A 12 16.56 3.20 0.53
C PHE A 12 15.69 4.44 0.62
N ALA A 13 16.25 5.56 1.09
CA ALA A 13 15.52 6.83 1.07
C ALA A 13 15.14 7.22 -0.34
N ALA A 14 16.04 7.02 -1.30
CA ALA A 14 15.78 7.33 -2.70
C ALA A 14 14.71 6.42 -3.27
N LEU A 15 14.75 5.13 -2.95
CA LEU A 15 13.73 4.19 -3.41
C LEU A 15 12.35 4.56 -2.86
N LEU A 16 12.28 4.89 -1.59
CA LEU A 16 11.03 5.28 -0.97
C LEU A 16 10.49 6.57 -1.58
N ALA A 17 11.36 7.54 -1.80
CA ALA A 17 10.96 8.82 -2.38
C ALA A 17 10.41 8.65 -3.80
N LYS A 18 11.06 7.79 -4.57
CA LYS A 18 10.62 7.54 -5.93
C LYS A 18 9.23 6.90 -5.95
N ARG A 19 9.04 5.89 -5.11
CA ARG A 19 7.73 5.23 -5.06
C ARG A 19 6.66 6.15 -4.51
N GLU A 20 7.01 6.96 -3.53
CA GLU A 20 6.11 7.95 -2.98
C GLU A 20 5.61 8.90 -4.07
N ALA A 21 6.51 9.39 -4.90
CA ALA A 21 6.15 10.29 -6.00
C ALA A 21 5.21 9.61 -7.00
N GLU A 22 5.49 8.33 -7.31
CA GLU A 22 4.63 7.57 -8.21
C GLU A 22 3.22 7.41 -7.65
N LEU A 23 3.13 7.12 -6.36
CA LEU A 23 1.82 6.93 -5.71
C LEU A 23 1.04 8.23 -5.65
N ARG A 24 1.72 9.34 -5.37
CA ARG A 24 1.05 10.63 -5.35
C ARG A 24 0.54 11.00 -6.74
N ALA A 25 1.28 10.64 -7.78
CA ALA A 25 0.84 10.87 -9.15
C ALA A 25 -0.42 10.07 -9.46
N ILE A 26 -0.47 8.82 -9.02
CA ILE A 26 -1.66 7.99 -9.21
C ILE A 26 -2.86 8.63 -8.51
N LEU A 27 -2.67 9.10 -7.29
CA LEU A 27 -3.77 9.69 -6.53
C LEU A 27 -4.25 10.99 -7.16
N ARG A 28 -3.33 11.82 -7.68
CA ARG A 28 -3.72 13.04 -8.37
C ARG A 28 -4.51 12.74 -9.64
N ALA A 29 -4.05 11.77 -10.41
CA ALA A 29 -4.72 11.40 -11.65
C ALA A 29 -6.12 10.87 -11.38
N THR A 30 -6.27 10.07 -10.33
CA THR A 30 -7.58 9.54 -9.96
C THR A 30 -8.51 10.68 -9.51
N GLY A 31 -7.99 11.62 -8.73
CA GLY A 31 -8.77 12.76 -8.30
C GLY A 31 -9.22 13.61 -9.47
N ASP A 32 -8.31 13.88 -10.42
CA ASP A 32 -8.64 14.64 -11.60
C ASP A 32 -9.68 13.94 -12.45
N ALA A 33 -9.55 12.63 -12.61
CA ALA A 33 -10.51 11.85 -13.37
C ALA A 33 -11.89 11.89 -12.73
N ALA A 34 -11.94 11.80 -11.42
CA ALA A 34 -13.19 11.85 -10.69
C ALA A 34 -13.87 13.21 -10.84
N GLU A 35 -13.11 14.28 -10.75
CA GLU A 35 -13.63 15.63 -10.94
C GLU A 35 -14.16 15.81 -12.34
N HIS A 36 -13.42 15.33 -13.32
CA HIS A 36 -13.82 15.46 -14.71
C HIS A 36 -15.09 14.64 -14.98
N ALA A 37 -15.16 13.44 -14.45
CA ALA A 37 -16.34 12.59 -14.62
C ALA A 37 -17.56 13.26 -14.00
N SER A 38 -17.38 13.89 -12.88
CA SER A 38 -18.45 14.60 -12.19
C SER A 38 -19.00 15.74 -13.04
N ASP A 39 -18.10 16.50 -13.66
CA ASP A 39 -18.49 17.60 -14.51
C ASP A 39 -19.20 17.12 -15.77
N VAL A 40 -18.67 16.08 -16.38
CA VAL A 40 -19.24 15.52 -17.61
C VAL A 40 -20.62 14.97 -17.36
N GLY A 41 -20.85 14.40 -16.20
CA GLY A 41 -22.12 13.76 -15.87
C GLY A 41 -23.29 14.69 -15.76
N LYS A 42 -23.04 16.00 -15.68
CA LYS A 42 -24.12 16.94 -15.50
C LYS A 42 -24.75 17.33 -16.81
N GLY A 43 -26.01 16.99 -16.98
CA GLY A 43 -26.78 17.43 -18.11
C GLY A 43 -26.55 16.67 -19.40
N GLU A 44 -25.80 15.60 -19.36
CA GLU A 44 -25.56 14.79 -20.55
C GLU A 44 -26.53 13.63 -20.61
N VAL A 45 -27.05 13.36 -21.78
CA VAL A 45 -27.86 12.17 -21.99
C VAL A 45 -26.92 11.03 -22.30
N VAL A 46 -26.86 10.04 -21.44
CA VAL A 46 -25.93 8.93 -21.57
C VAL A 46 -26.70 7.65 -21.84
N ASP A 47 -26.20 6.88 -22.78
CA ASP A 47 -26.73 5.56 -23.08
C ASP A 47 -26.45 4.62 -21.90
N PHE A 48 -27.35 3.67 -21.67
CA PHE A 48 -27.19 2.68 -20.61
C PHE A 48 -25.87 1.94 -20.68
N LYS A 49 -25.48 1.60 -21.89
CA LYS A 49 -24.22 0.90 -22.10
C LYS A 49 -23.05 1.72 -21.62
N ASP A 50 -23.06 2.99 -21.98
CA ASP A 50 -22.00 3.89 -21.59
C ASP A 50 -21.98 4.10 -20.09
N MET A 51 -23.13 4.17 -19.47
CA MET A 51 -23.22 4.32 -18.03
C MET A 51 -22.63 3.13 -17.30
N ALA A 52 -22.91 1.91 -17.78
CA ALA A 52 -22.37 0.71 -17.16
C ALA A 52 -20.86 0.66 -17.25
N ILE A 53 -20.31 1.06 -18.40
CA ILE A 53 -18.87 1.10 -18.59
C ILE A 53 -18.24 2.13 -17.66
N GLU A 54 -18.83 3.31 -17.58
CA GLU A 54 -18.34 4.37 -16.70
C GLU A 54 -18.37 3.95 -15.25
N GLU A 55 -19.40 3.28 -14.81
CA GLU A 55 -19.49 2.79 -13.44
C GLU A 55 -18.40 1.77 -13.14
N THR A 56 -18.16 0.86 -14.08
CA THR A 56 -17.12 -0.14 -13.92
C THR A 56 -15.75 0.51 -13.82
N GLN A 57 -15.48 1.49 -14.67
CA GLN A 57 -14.22 2.20 -14.66
C GLN A 57 -14.05 2.99 -13.37
N ALA A 58 -15.12 3.59 -12.88
CA ALA A 58 -15.08 4.34 -11.63
C ALA A 58 -14.74 3.43 -10.45
N VAL A 59 -15.31 2.24 -10.42
CA VAL A 59 -15.01 1.27 -9.36
C VAL A 59 -13.54 0.86 -9.41
N VAL A 60 -13.03 0.59 -10.61
CA VAL A 60 -11.63 0.21 -10.78
C VAL A 60 -10.71 1.35 -10.33
N GLU A 61 -11.03 2.57 -10.73
CA GLU A 61 -10.20 3.73 -10.37
C GLU A 61 -10.22 3.97 -8.86
N GLN A 62 -11.36 3.76 -8.21
CA GLN A 62 -11.43 3.89 -6.77
C GLN A 62 -10.63 2.83 -6.06
N ALA A 63 -10.64 1.61 -6.59
CA ALA A 63 -9.85 0.53 -6.02
C ALA A 63 -8.36 0.84 -6.13
N LYS A 64 -7.93 1.36 -7.28
CA LYS A 64 -6.54 1.77 -7.47
C LYS A 64 -6.15 2.87 -6.50
N ALA A 65 -7.02 3.85 -6.33
CA ALA A 65 -6.76 4.95 -5.42
C ALA A 65 -6.64 4.45 -3.99
N GLY A 66 -7.50 3.51 -3.59
CA GLY A 66 -7.44 2.93 -2.26
C GLY A 66 -6.13 2.21 -2.01
N GLN A 67 -5.71 1.40 -2.99
CA GLN A 67 -4.45 0.69 -2.88
C GLN A 67 -3.26 1.65 -2.83
N ALA A 68 -3.29 2.69 -3.67
CA ALA A 68 -2.22 3.67 -3.69
C ALA A 68 -2.13 4.43 -2.38
N ALA A 69 -3.27 4.77 -1.80
CA ALA A 69 -3.29 5.47 -0.53
C ALA A 69 -2.70 4.62 0.59
N GLU A 70 -3.05 3.34 0.63
CA GLU A 70 -2.51 2.42 1.63
C GLU A 70 -1.01 2.26 1.47
N GLU A 71 -0.56 2.09 0.23
CA GLU A 71 0.87 1.93 -0.02
C GLU A 71 1.62 3.21 0.34
N LEU A 72 1.03 4.37 0.04
CA LEU A 72 1.65 5.64 0.38
C LEU A 72 1.85 5.76 1.89
N GLU A 73 0.86 5.35 2.67
CA GLU A 73 1.00 5.35 4.13
C GLU A 73 2.15 4.48 4.57
N GLN A 74 2.33 3.33 3.93
CA GLN A 74 3.43 2.43 4.24
C GLN A 74 4.77 3.06 3.90
N MET A 75 4.84 3.78 2.79
CA MET A 75 6.08 4.48 2.40
C MET A 75 6.43 5.56 3.40
N LEU A 76 5.45 6.31 3.84
CA LEU A 76 5.67 7.37 4.82
C LEU A 76 6.10 6.80 6.17
N ALA A 77 5.50 5.69 6.56
CA ALA A 77 5.90 5.02 7.80
C ALA A 77 7.34 4.50 7.72
N ALA A 78 7.71 3.94 6.57
CA ALA A 78 9.07 3.46 6.37
C ALA A 78 10.07 4.61 6.42
N ARG A 79 9.70 5.74 5.86
CA ARG A 79 10.53 6.92 5.89
C ARG A 79 10.76 7.41 7.32
N ARG A 80 9.72 7.37 8.14
CA ARG A 80 9.85 7.71 9.55
C ARG A 80 10.81 6.76 10.26
N ARG A 81 10.73 5.46 9.92
CA ARG A 81 11.65 4.49 10.51
C ARG A 81 13.10 4.74 10.10
N LEU A 82 13.33 5.22 8.87
CA LEU A 82 14.68 5.62 8.47
C LEU A 82 15.16 6.77 9.32
N GLN A 83 14.31 7.75 9.56
CA GLN A 83 14.66 8.91 10.39
C GLN A 83 14.93 8.50 11.82
N ASP A 84 14.19 7.53 12.33
CA ASP A 84 14.31 7.07 13.71
C ASP A 84 15.42 6.04 13.91
N GLY A 85 15.99 5.53 12.84
CA GLY A 85 17.04 4.52 12.95
C GLY A 85 16.55 3.11 13.14
N THR A 86 15.26 2.85 12.88
CA THR A 86 14.70 1.52 13.04
C THR A 86 14.34 0.85 11.72
N TYR A 87 14.68 1.50 10.61
CA TYR A 87 14.38 0.95 9.30
C TYR A 87 15.11 -0.38 9.12
N GLY A 88 14.41 -1.36 8.56
CA GLY A 88 15.00 -2.67 8.31
C GLY A 88 14.82 -3.66 9.44
N GLU A 89 14.21 -3.24 10.54
CA GLU A 89 13.89 -4.14 11.64
C GLU A 89 12.43 -4.56 11.53
N CYS A 90 12.19 -5.87 11.65
CA CYS A 90 10.82 -6.38 11.61
C CYS A 90 10.05 -5.83 12.81
N LEU A 91 8.87 -5.28 12.56
CA LEU A 91 8.05 -4.72 13.63
C LEU A 91 7.57 -5.76 14.62
N ASP A 92 7.44 -7.01 14.18
CA ASP A 92 6.92 -8.06 15.04
C ASP A 92 8.00 -8.77 15.84
N CYS A 93 9.06 -9.21 15.19
CA CYS A 93 10.06 -10.03 15.87
C CYS A 93 11.37 -9.29 16.16
N GLY A 94 11.54 -8.11 15.61
CA GLY A 94 12.74 -7.33 15.86
C GLY A 94 13.98 -7.77 15.09
N GLU A 95 13.87 -8.83 14.30
CA GLU A 95 14.99 -9.31 13.51
C GLU A 95 15.23 -8.41 12.31
N GLN A 96 16.44 -8.42 11.80
CA GLN A 96 16.75 -7.65 10.58
C GLN A 96 16.09 -8.26 9.39
N ILE A 97 15.47 -7.43 8.58
CA ILE A 97 14.85 -7.86 7.33
C ILE A 97 15.96 -8.00 6.29
N ASP A 98 15.88 -9.07 5.50
CA ASP A 98 16.86 -9.35 4.44
C ASP A 98 16.96 -8.16 3.49
N LEU A 99 18.18 -7.77 3.16
CA LEU A 99 18.40 -6.62 2.27
C LEU A 99 17.79 -6.81 0.89
N ARG A 100 17.76 -8.04 0.40
CA ARG A 100 17.12 -8.30 -0.89
C ARG A 100 15.63 -8.07 -0.82
N ARG A 101 15.02 -8.40 0.29
CA ARG A 101 13.61 -8.14 0.50
C ARG A 101 13.33 -6.64 0.58
N LEU A 102 14.18 -5.91 1.29
CA LEU A 102 14.03 -4.45 1.38
C LEU A 102 14.22 -3.79 0.03
N THR A 103 15.13 -4.30 -0.79
CA THR A 103 15.34 -3.74 -2.12
C THR A 103 14.10 -3.92 -2.99
N ALA A 104 13.46 -5.07 -2.88
CA ALA A 104 12.24 -5.35 -3.64
C ALA A 104 11.02 -4.66 -3.04
N LEU A 105 10.96 -4.58 -1.72
CA LEU A 105 9.81 -4.03 -0.99
C LEU A 105 10.32 -3.05 0.05
N PRO A 106 10.72 -1.85 -0.35
CA PRO A 106 11.38 -0.92 0.59
C PRO A 106 10.51 -0.50 1.77
N ALA A 107 9.21 -0.58 1.65
CA ALA A 107 8.33 -0.18 2.74
C ALA A 107 7.88 -1.34 3.62
N THR A 108 8.38 -2.56 3.37
CA THR A 108 7.91 -3.70 4.15
C THR A 108 8.26 -3.52 5.63
N PRO A 109 7.29 -3.72 6.53
CA PRO A 109 7.54 -3.62 7.97
C PRO A 109 7.92 -4.95 8.59
N TYR A 110 7.84 -6.07 7.85
CA TYR A 110 8.00 -7.40 8.42
C TYR A 110 9.02 -8.22 7.66
N CYS A 111 9.68 -9.12 8.36
CA CYS A 111 10.51 -10.13 7.72
C CYS A 111 9.59 -11.12 6.99
N THR A 112 10.19 -11.98 6.16
CA THR A 112 9.42 -12.92 5.35
C THR A 112 8.50 -13.79 6.21
N ALA A 113 9.01 -14.30 7.32
CA ALA A 113 8.22 -15.17 8.19
C ALA A 113 7.04 -14.45 8.82
N CYS A 114 7.27 -13.24 9.34
CA CYS A 114 6.20 -12.48 9.96
C CYS A 114 5.18 -11.98 8.94
N GLN A 115 5.65 -11.62 7.76
CA GLN A 115 4.76 -11.21 6.68
C GLN A 115 3.83 -12.38 6.30
N ALA A 116 4.37 -13.57 6.22
CA ALA A 116 3.56 -14.75 5.90
C ALA A 116 2.48 -14.96 6.94
N ILE A 117 2.80 -14.75 8.20
CA ILE A 117 1.81 -14.86 9.27
C ILE A 117 0.70 -13.83 9.08
N HIS A 118 1.06 -12.59 8.81
CA HIS A 118 0.06 -11.54 8.59
C HIS A 118 -0.81 -11.82 7.37
N GLU A 119 -0.22 -12.28 6.30
CA GLU A 119 -0.97 -12.59 5.09
C GLU A 119 -1.92 -13.75 5.31
N HIS A 120 -1.51 -14.72 6.09
CA HIS A 120 -2.36 -15.84 6.41
C HIS A 120 -3.57 -15.39 7.23
N GLU A 121 -3.36 -14.52 8.19
CA GLU A 121 -4.43 -14.02 9.05
C GLU A 121 -5.36 -13.07 8.33
N ARG A 122 -4.78 -12.24 7.46
CA ARG A 122 -5.56 -11.21 6.78
C ARG A 122 -6.72 -11.75 5.96
N PRO A 123 -6.49 -12.75 5.10
CA PRO A 123 -7.61 -13.30 4.35
C PRO A 123 -8.67 -13.91 5.25
N LEU A 124 -8.27 -14.53 6.35
CA LEU A 124 -9.22 -15.09 7.29
C LEU A 124 -10.04 -13.99 7.94
N LEU A 125 -9.40 -12.92 8.36
CA LEU A 125 -10.09 -11.80 8.98
C LEU A 125 -11.03 -11.14 8.00
N ALA A 126 -10.59 -10.97 6.76
CA ALA A 126 -11.41 -10.37 5.75
C ALA A 126 -12.65 -11.19 5.47
N ARG A 127 -12.51 -12.50 5.38
CA ARG A 127 -13.62 -13.38 5.17
C ARG A 127 -14.53 -13.47 6.33
N ARG A 128 -13.98 -13.28 7.48
CA ARG A 128 -14.73 -13.44 8.65
C ARG A 128 -15.05 -12.23 9.30
N SER A 129 -14.91 -11.12 8.69
CA SER A 129 -15.58 -10.02 9.26
C SER A 129 -16.81 -10.61 9.74
N THR A 130 -16.89 -11.79 9.41
CA THR A 130 -17.95 -12.56 9.71
C THR A 130 -17.63 -13.62 10.69
N GLN A 131 -16.62 -14.15 10.78
CA GLN A 131 -16.44 -15.17 11.71
C GLN A 131 -15.57 -14.82 12.78
N HIS A 132 -15.25 -14.85 13.09
CA HIS A 132 -14.39 -14.74 13.92
C HIS A 132 -13.73 -15.32 14.46
N SER A 133 -13.45 -15.32 14.46
CA SER A 133 -12.71 -15.74 14.87
C SER A 133 -12.24 -16.44 15.57
N VAL A 134 -12.18 -16.76 15.66
CA VAL A 134 -11.74 -17.64 16.24
C VAL A 134 -10.55 -17.78 16.43
N LYS A 135 -10.16 -17.58 16.29
CA LYS A 135 -9.12 -17.76 16.43
C LYS A 135 -8.49 -17.75 17.22
N GLY A 136 -8.62 -17.38 17.19
CA GLY A 136 -7.96 -17.29 17.83
C GLY A 136 -7.47 -18.19 18.47
N HIS A 137 -7.51 -18.66 18.60
CA HIS A 137 -7.04 -19.58 19.12
C HIS A 137 -6.10 -20.11 18.60
N HIS A 138 -5.94 -19.91 18.21
CA HIS A 138 -5.09 -20.44 17.80
C HIS A 138 -4.20 -20.62 18.40
N PRO A 139 -3.94 -21.00 18.56
CA PRO A 139 -3.13 -21.43 19.38
C PRO A 139 -2.07 -21.36 19.58
#